data_8c622018909424b2d6baba2dc724f9cd
#
_entry.id   8c622018909424b2d6baba2dc724f9cd
#
_cell.length_a   1.000
_cell.length_b   1.000
_cell.length_c   1.000
_cell.angle_alpha   90.00
_cell.angle_beta   90.00
_cell.angle_gamma   90.00
#
_symmetry.space_group_name_H-M   'P 1'
#
loop_
_entity.id
_entity.type
_entity.pdbx_description
1 polymer ?
#
loop_
_entity_poly.entity_id
_entity_poly.type
_entity_poly.pdbx_seq_one_letter_code
_entity_poly.pdbx_strand_id
1 'polypeptide(L)'
;SGLRAHCCIALRHPESVAHSLWQRDRLNAEHSHALWLAYMLDALEGSIGLPRLLADYGLLLRKPEHQLQRLGHFLNLPLDPAELTLFADDFLDKTLCHHSPADGADRESPGGAWAAMALRLYEALVPAAADSPERRTLDEPRLARLVTSLRRESAALAFPVSPETRP
;
A
#
# COMPACT_ATOMS: atom_id res chain seq x y z
N SER A 1 20.57 10.50 23.77
CA SER A 1 20.19 9.20 23.19
C SER A 1 19.30 9.48 21.98
N GLY A 2 19.87 9.33 20.77
CA GLY A 2 19.11 9.53 19.54
C GLY A 2 18.28 8.27 19.24
N LEU A 3 16.95 8.42 19.21
CA LEU A 3 16.06 7.40 18.67
C LEU A 3 16.33 7.26 17.17
N ARG A 4 16.53 6.03 16.70
CA ARG A 4 16.59 5.73 15.26
C ARG A 4 15.19 5.31 14.81
N ALA A 5 14.53 6.18 14.05
CA ALA A 5 13.24 5.87 13.46
C ALA A 5 13.41 5.04 12.17
N HIS A 6 12.60 3.99 12.02
CA HIS A 6 12.44 3.23 10.79
C HIS A 6 10.98 3.36 10.34
N CYS A 7 10.76 3.46 9.04
CA CYS A 7 9.43 3.60 8.49
C CYS A 7 9.02 2.34 7.71
N CYS A 8 7.92 1.71 8.13
CA CYS A 8 7.31 0.63 7.36
C CYS A 8 6.03 1.15 6.71
N ILE A 9 5.98 1.14 5.39
CA ILE A 9 4.83 1.58 4.62
C ILE A 9 4.10 0.35 4.09
N ALA A 10 2.86 0.16 4.55
CA ALA A 10 2.00 -0.92 4.07
C ALA A 10 1.46 -0.57 2.68
N LEU A 11 1.71 -1.45 1.72
CA LEU A 11 1.25 -1.32 0.34
C LEU A 11 0.14 -2.34 0.07
N ARG A 12 -0.98 -1.89 -0.46
CA ARG A 12 -2.08 -2.74 -0.95
C ARG A 12 -2.60 -2.15 -2.26
N HIS A 13 -3.02 -3.03 -3.17
CA HIS A 13 -3.56 -2.61 -4.47
C HIS A 13 -4.71 -1.62 -4.29
N PRO A 14 -4.72 -0.45 -4.98
CA PRO A 14 -5.71 0.59 -4.78
C PRO A 14 -7.15 0.13 -5.02
N GLU A 15 -7.39 -0.72 -6.03
CA GLU A 15 -8.72 -1.30 -6.27
C GLU A 15 -9.19 -2.19 -5.11
N SER A 16 -8.29 -2.98 -4.53
CA SER A 16 -8.64 -3.83 -3.38
C SER A 16 -8.99 -2.99 -2.14
N VAL A 17 -8.35 -1.83 -2.00
CA VAL A 17 -8.68 -0.86 -0.94
C VAL A 17 -10.03 -0.21 -1.22
N ALA A 18 -10.27 0.24 -2.46
CA ALA A 18 -11.53 0.85 -2.86
C ALA A 18 -12.72 -0.10 -2.66
N HIS A 19 -12.55 -1.37 -3.05
CA HIS A 19 -13.57 -2.40 -2.81
C HIS A 19 -13.86 -2.61 -1.31
N SER A 20 -12.80 -2.69 -0.49
CA SER A 20 -12.93 -2.86 0.96
C SER A 20 -13.66 -1.67 1.61
N LEU A 21 -13.32 -0.44 1.19
CA LEU A 21 -13.97 0.78 1.68
C LEU A 21 -15.44 0.89 1.23
N TRP A 22 -15.72 0.46 0.01
CA TRP A 22 -17.10 0.36 -0.44
C TRP A 22 -17.94 -0.63 0.40
N GLN A 23 -17.39 -1.79 0.69
CA GLN A 23 -18.11 -2.78 1.50
C GLN A 23 -18.37 -2.31 2.92
N ARG A 24 -17.35 -1.70 3.56
CA ARG A 24 -17.44 -1.27 4.95
C ARG A 24 -18.20 0.04 5.13
N ASP A 25 -17.84 1.04 4.35
CA ASP A 25 -18.24 2.44 4.57
C ASP A 25 -19.08 3.01 3.42
N ARG A 26 -19.35 2.23 2.37
CA ARG A 26 -20.04 2.68 1.14
C ARG A 26 -19.35 3.86 0.44
N LEU A 27 -18.05 4.03 0.65
CA LEU A 27 -17.28 5.05 -0.06
C LEU A 27 -17.20 4.70 -1.55
N ASN A 28 -17.47 5.69 -2.41
CA ASN A 28 -17.33 5.47 -3.85
C ASN A 28 -15.87 5.26 -4.25
N ALA A 29 -15.66 4.64 -5.42
CA ALA A 29 -14.34 4.26 -5.88
C ALA A 29 -13.42 5.48 -6.09
N GLU A 30 -13.95 6.58 -6.63
CA GLU A 30 -13.17 7.79 -6.88
C GLU A 30 -12.64 8.41 -5.58
N HIS A 31 -13.48 8.52 -4.56
CA HIS A 31 -13.08 8.99 -3.23
C HIS A 31 -12.05 8.06 -2.59
N SER A 32 -12.26 6.75 -2.72
CA SER A 32 -11.33 5.74 -2.18
C SER A 32 -9.95 5.82 -2.82
N HIS A 33 -9.88 6.01 -4.14
CA HIS A 33 -8.61 6.19 -4.85
C HIS A 33 -7.92 7.52 -4.48
N ALA A 34 -8.68 8.60 -4.33
CA ALA A 34 -8.15 9.88 -3.89
C ALA A 34 -7.55 9.79 -2.48
N LEU A 35 -8.24 9.14 -1.54
CA LEU A 35 -7.73 8.88 -0.19
C LEU A 35 -6.47 8.02 -0.23
N TRP A 36 -6.51 6.89 -0.96
CA TRP A 36 -5.35 6.01 -1.10
C TRP A 36 -4.12 6.78 -1.60
N LEU A 37 -4.30 7.56 -2.66
CA LEU A 37 -3.22 8.37 -3.24
C LEU A 37 -2.69 9.39 -2.25
N ALA A 38 -3.57 10.14 -1.57
CA ALA A 38 -3.18 11.16 -0.59
C ALA A 38 -2.33 10.56 0.54
N TYR A 39 -2.81 9.47 1.16
CA TYR A 39 -2.09 8.79 2.24
C TYR A 39 -0.74 8.23 1.80
N MET A 40 -0.66 7.65 0.60
CA MET A 40 0.58 7.11 0.08
C MET A 40 1.60 8.21 -0.22
N LEU A 41 1.16 9.32 -0.81
CA LEU A 41 2.03 10.48 -1.06
C LEU A 41 2.55 11.06 0.26
N ASP A 42 1.68 11.24 1.26
CA ASP A 42 2.07 11.76 2.59
C ASP A 42 3.05 10.82 3.29
N ALA A 43 2.83 9.50 3.23
CA ALA A 43 3.74 8.52 3.82
C ALA A 43 5.13 8.53 3.15
N LEU A 44 5.16 8.66 1.83
CA LEU A 44 6.41 8.70 1.07
C LEU A 44 7.20 9.99 1.34
N GLU A 45 6.53 11.13 1.36
CA GLU A 45 7.15 12.43 1.65
C GLU A 45 7.58 12.54 3.11
N GLY A 46 6.72 12.14 4.04
CA GLY A 46 7.00 12.19 5.48
C GLY A 46 8.11 11.24 5.94
N SER A 47 8.47 10.25 5.12
CA SER A 47 9.55 9.30 5.42
C SER A 47 10.87 9.60 4.68
N ILE A 48 10.97 10.73 3.99
CA ILE A 48 12.22 11.13 3.32
C ILE A 48 13.35 11.22 4.35
N GLY A 49 14.50 10.63 4.02
CA GLY A 49 15.67 10.61 4.90
C GLY A 49 15.63 9.56 6.02
N LEU A 50 14.53 8.80 6.14
CA LEU A 50 14.45 7.66 7.05
C LEU A 50 14.70 6.35 6.32
N PRO A 51 15.29 5.33 6.97
CA PRO A 51 15.23 3.97 6.47
C PRO A 51 13.78 3.55 6.25
N ARG A 52 13.45 3.06 5.04
CA ARG A 52 12.08 2.70 4.63
C ARG A 52 11.99 1.27 4.16
N LEU A 53 10.92 0.59 4.55
CA LEU A 53 10.52 -0.70 4.01
C LEU A 53 9.11 -0.59 3.46
N LEU A 54 8.89 -1.03 2.22
CA LEU A 54 7.56 -1.27 1.67
C LEU A 54 7.16 -2.71 1.98
N ALA A 55 6.01 -2.90 2.61
CA ALA A 55 5.43 -4.19 2.93
C ALA A 55 4.14 -4.39 2.12
N ASP A 56 4.17 -5.28 1.15
CA ASP A 56 2.98 -5.60 0.35
C ASP A 56 2.06 -6.53 1.13
N TYR A 57 0.81 -6.10 1.31
CA TYR A 57 -0.21 -6.84 2.03
C TYR A 57 -0.52 -8.21 1.40
N GLY A 58 -0.59 -8.27 0.08
CA GLY A 58 -0.85 -9.51 -0.63
C GLY A 58 0.31 -10.51 -0.49
N LEU A 59 1.55 -10.03 -0.48
CA LEU A 59 2.71 -10.88 -0.20
C LEU A 59 2.74 -11.34 1.25
N LEU A 60 2.38 -10.48 2.20
CA LEU A 60 2.29 -10.88 3.62
C LEU A 60 1.30 -12.03 3.82
N LEU A 61 0.16 -11.99 3.15
CA LEU A 61 -0.84 -13.06 3.23
C LEU A 61 -0.40 -14.37 2.54
N ARG A 62 0.33 -14.26 1.41
CA ARG A 62 0.75 -15.45 0.65
C ARG A 62 2.05 -16.07 1.15
N LYS A 63 2.94 -15.27 1.71
CA LYS A 63 4.29 -15.66 2.17
C LYS A 63 4.62 -14.99 3.50
N PRO A 64 3.85 -15.26 4.56
CA PRO A 64 3.95 -14.53 5.84
C PRO A 64 5.33 -14.63 6.48
N GLU A 65 5.87 -15.83 6.58
CA GLU A 65 7.18 -16.06 7.21
C GLU A 65 8.27 -15.25 6.53
N HIS A 66 8.29 -15.26 5.20
CA HIS A 66 9.29 -14.53 4.44
C HIS A 66 9.15 -13.01 4.60
N GLN A 67 7.91 -12.47 4.60
CA GLN A 67 7.70 -11.04 4.80
C GLN A 67 8.03 -10.60 6.22
N LEU A 68 7.75 -11.43 7.22
CA LEU A 68 8.13 -11.17 8.60
C LEU A 68 9.65 -11.24 8.79
N GLN A 69 10.34 -12.21 8.20
CA GLN A 69 11.81 -12.27 8.20
C GLN A 69 12.42 -11.01 7.59
N ARG A 70 11.86 -10.53 6.48
CA ARG A 70 12.28 -9.31 5.82
C ARG A 70 12.09 -8.08 6.73
N LEU A 71 10.96 -8.00 7.42
CA LEU A 71 10.65 -6.95 8.38
C LEU A 71 11.59 -7.01 9.61
N GLY A 72 11.79 -8.21 10.18
CA GLY A 72 12.70 -8.42 11.29
C GLY A 72 14.14 -8.02 10.93
N HIS A 73 14.61 -8.40 9.75
CA HIS A 73 15.93 -8.00 9.27
C HIS A 73 16.04 -6.46 9.12
N PHE A 74 15.01 -5.83 8.56
CA PHE A 74 14.97 -4.37 8.41
C PHE A 74 15.02 -3.64 9.75
N LEU A 75 14.33 -4.15 10.76
CA LEU A 75 14.26 -3.58 12.10
C LEU A 75 15.41 -4.03 13.01
N ASN A 76 16.25 -4.95 12.52
CA ASN A 76 17.30 -5.62 13.31
C ASN A 76 16.74 -6.30 14.56
N LEU A 77 15.58 -6.97 14.42
CA LEU A 77 14.93 -7.74 15.46
C LEU A 77 15.18 -9.23 15.25
N PRO A 78 15.59 -9.98 16.30
CA PRO A 78 15.61 -11.43 16.24
C PRO A 78 14.17 -11.95 16.11
N LEU A 79 13.97 -12.94 15.26
CA LEU A 79 12.69 -13.60 15.08
C LEU A 79 12.79 -15.04 15.54
N ASP A 80 11.83 -15.47 16.36
CA ASP A 80 11.69 -16.87 16.74
C ASP A 80 10.94 -17.62 15.62
N PRO A 81 11.51 -18.69 15.05
CA PRO A 81 10.84 -19.48 14.03
C PRO A 81 9.49 -20.06 14.49
N ALA A 82 9.35 -20.39 15.78
CA ALA A 82 8.08 -20.92 16.30
C ALA A 82 6.99 -19.84 16.32
N GLU A 83 7.33 -18.60 16.67
CA GLU A 83 6.40 -17.47 16.62
C GLU A 83 6.00 -17.11 15.18
N LEU A 84 6.93 -17.23 14.22
CA LEU A 84 6.63 -17.01 12.80
C LEU A 84 5.59 -18.02 12.29
N THR A 85 5.76 -19.28 12.64
CA THR A 85 4.82 -20.35 12.26
C THR A 85 3.46 -20.12 12.92
N LEU A 86 3.43 -19.81 14.21
CA LEU A 86 2.20 -19.51 14.94
C LEU A 86 1.44 -18.33 14.31
N PHE A 87 2.15 -17.26 13.95
CA PHE A 87 1.55 -16.10 13.27
C PHE A 87 0.94 -16.49 11.92
N ALA A 88 1.65 -17.31 11.14
CA ALA A 88 1.21 -17.73 9.81
C ALA A 88 -0.03 -18.64 9.86
N ASP A 89 -0.14 -19.48 10.91
CA ASP A 89 -1.19 -20.48 11.03
C ASP A 89 -2.43 -19.97 11.80
N ASP A 90 -2.21 -19.23 12.87
CA ASP A 90 -3.29 -18.85 13.80
C ASP A 90 -3.75 -17.38 13.64
N PHE A 91 -2.83 -16.48 13.28
CA PHE A 91 -3.14 -15.06 13.28
C PHE A 91 -3.58 -14.53 11.92
N LEU A 92 -3.06 -15.11 10.84
CA LEU A 92 -3.44 -14.70 9.49
C LEU A 92 -4.74 -15.38 9.07
N ASP A 93 -5.80 -14.60 9.06
CA ASP A 93 -7.07 -15.05 8.49
C ASP A 93 -6.94 -15.14 6.95
N LYS A 94 -6.73 -16.36 6.46
CA LYS A 94 -6.63 -16.67 5.02
C LYS A 94 -7.93 -16.36 4.27
N THR A 95 -9.05 -16.22 4.98
CA THR A 95 -10.33 -15.84 4.37
C THR A 95 -10.36 -14.37 3.94
N LEU A 96 -9.48 -13.53 4.48
CA LEU A 96 -9.33 -12.14 4.07
C LEU A 96 -8.59 -11.98 2.72
N CYS A 97 -8.08 -13.08 2.16
CA CYS A 97 -7.43 -13.11 0.83
C CYS A 97 -8.41 -13.04 -0.35
N HIS A 98 -9.72 -12.94 -0.13
CA HIS A 98 -10.75 -13.09 -1.17
C HIS A 98 -10.79 -12.00 -2.26
N HIS A 99 -9.86 -11.06 -2.26
CA HIS A 99 -9.83 -10.02 -3.28
C HIS A 99 -8.48 -10.02 -4.01
N SER A 100 -8.36 -10.96 -4.96
CA SER A 100 -7.36 -10.83 -6.02
C SER A 100 -7.75 -9.65 -6.93
N PRO A 101 -6.79 -8.90 -7.49
CA PRO A 101 -7.08 -7.87 -8.50
C PRO A 101 -7.91 -8.40 -9.68
N ALA A 102 -7.88 -9.72 -9.91
CA ALA A 102 -8.68 -10.41 -10.93
C ALA A 102 -10.18 -10.47 -10.62
N ASP A 103 -10.58 -10.43 -9.34
CA ASP A 103 -11.99 -10.57 -8.95
C ASP A 103 -12.79 -9.27 -9.11
N GLY A 104 -12.12 -8.14 -9.37
CA GLY A 104 -12.74 -6.82 -9.57
C GLY A 104 -12.82 -6.36 -11.02
N ALA A 105 -12.31 -7.15 -11.97
CA ALA A 105 -12.20 -6.77 -13.39
C ALA A 105 -13.53 -6.62 -14.12
N ASP A 106 -14.66 -7.08 -13.54
CA ASP A 106 -15.98 -7.06 -14.16
C ASP A 106 -16.86 -5.85 -13.76
N ARG A 107 -16.33 -4.89 -13.03
CA ARG A 107 -17.03 -3.62 -12.81
C ARG A 107 -16.37 -2.54 -13.63
N GLU A 108 -17.01 -2.19 -14.74
CA GLU A 108 -16.85 -0.93 -15.46
C GLU A 108 -17.11 0.27 -14.53
N SER A 109 -16.25 0.47 -13.53
CA SER A 109 -16.06 1.82 -13.02
C SER A 109 -15.11 2.48 -13.99
N PRO A 110 -15.52 3.54 -14.70
CA PRO A 110 -14.59 4.33 -15.48
C PRO A 110 -13.51 4.75 -14.49
N GLY A 111 -12.30 4.19 -14.65
CA GLY A 111 -11.17 4.53 -13.83
C GLY A 111 -10.89 6.02 -13.99
N GLY A 112 -11.44 6.83 -13.11
CA GLY A 112 -11.25 8.27 -13.11
C GLY A 112 -9.77 8.62 -12.97
N ALA A 113 -9.47 9.91 -13.10
CA ALA A 113 -8.09 10.42 -12.98
C ALA A 113 -7.41 9.96 -11.67
N TRP A 114 -8.17 9.86 -10.58
CA TRP A 114 -7.68 9.40 -9.29
C TRP A 114 -7.23 7.94 -9.30
N ALA A 115 -8.00 7.05 -9.95
CA ALA A 115 -7.64 5.64 -10.10
C ALA A 115 -6.36 5.49 -10.94
N ALA A 116 -6.25 6.22 -12.05
CA ALA A 116 -5.08 6.18 -12.90
C ALA A 116 -3.80 6.66 -12.16
N MET A 117 -3.90 7.72 -11.36
CA MET A 117 -2.79 8.21 -10.54
C MET A 117 -2.41 7.21 -9.44
N ALA A 118 -3.40 6.64 -8.75
CA ALA A 118 -3.16 5.64 -7.71
C ALA A 118 -2.48 4.40 -8.27
N LEU A 119 -2.92 3.91 -9.44
CA LEU A 119 -2.32 2.76 -10.11
C LEU A 119 -0.88 3.05 -10.55
N ARG A 120 -0.61 4.20 -11.14
CA ARG A 120 0.76 4.61 -11.52
C ARG A 120 1.71 4.62 -10.33
N LEU A 121 1.28 5.12 -9.18
CA LEU A 121 2.08 5.10 -7.96
C LEU A 121 2.28 3.67 -7.46
N TYR A 122 1.21 2.86 -7.39
CA TYR A 122 1.27 1.47 -6.97
C TYR A 122 2.27 0.67 -7.81
N GLU A 123 2.17 0.75 -9.13
CA GLU A 123 3.07 0.05 -10.07
C GLU A 123 4.55 0.46 -9.90
N ALA A 124 4.80 1.72 -9.54
CA ALA A 124 6.16 2.18 -9.25
C ALA A 124 6.71 1.63 -7.92
N LEU A 125 5.83 1.34 -6.95
CA LEU A 125 6.21 0.87 -5.62
C LEU A 125 6.32 -0.66 -5.51
N VAL A 126 5.53 -1.41 -6.27
CA VAL A 126 5.50 -2.88 -6.25
C VAL A 126 6.88 -3.52 -6.38
N PRO A 127 7.78 -3.08 -7.28
CA PRO A 127 9.10 -3.71 -7.40
C PRO A 127 9.96 -3.62 -6.14
N ALA A 128 9.77 -2.57 -5.33
CA ALA A 128 10.49 -2.41 -4.07
C ALA A 128 9.80 -3.15 -2.89
N ALA A 129 8.50 -3.41 -3.01
CA ALA A 129 7.76 -4.25 -2.08
C ALA A 129 7.92 -5.74 -2.38
N ALA A 130 8.27 -6.07 -3.65
CA ALA A 130 8.50 -7.44 -4.08
C ALA A 130 9.81 -7.98 -3.51
N ASP A 131 9.81 -9.27 -3.30
CA ASP A 131 10.73 -10.08 -2.52
C ASP A 131 12.06 -10.42 -3.19
N SER A 132 12.56 -9.57 -4.05
CA SER A 132 13.85 -9.82 -4.72
C SER A 132 14.99 -9.19 -3.93
N PRO A 133 16.00 -9.98 -3.53
CA PRO A 133 17.22 -9.44 -2.91
C PRO A 133 17.92 -8.39 -3.76
N GLU A 134 17.72 -8.47 -5.08
CA GLU A 134 18.35 -7.60 -6.07
C GLU A 134 17.63 -6.26 -6.27
N ARG A 135 16.37 -6.13 -5.81
CA ARG A 135 15.53 -4.94 -6.01
C ARG A 135 15.16 -4.23 -4.71
N ARG A 136 16.02 -4.27 -3.72
CA ARG A 136 15.75 -3.75 -2.36
C ARG A 136 15.72 -2.23 -2.25
N THR A 137 16.20 -1.52 -3.22
CA THR A 137 16.29 -0.06 -3.15
C THR A 137 15.24 0.59 -4.02
N LEU A 138 14.41 1.43 -3.39
CA LEU A 138 13.62 2.42 -4.10
C LEU A 138 14.57 3.27 -4.95
N ASP A 139 14.27 3.43 -6.22
CA ASP A 139 14.91 4.48 -7.03
C ASP A 139 14.40 5.84 -6.53
N GLU A 140 15.05 6.33 -5.49
CA GLU A 140 14.64 7.56 -4.80
C GLU A 140 14.49 8.76 -5.74
N PRO A 141 15.42 9.03 -6.69
CA PRO A 141 15.25 10.12 -7.63
C PRO A 141 14.04 9.97 -8.56
N ARG A 142 13.77 8.75 -9.02
CA ARG A 142 12.62 8.46 -9.88
C ARG A 142 11.31 8.57 -9.11
N LEU A 143 11.30 8.03 -7.90
CA LEU A 143 10.13 8.11 -7.02
C LEU A 143 9.82 9.55 -6.63
N ALA A 144 10.81 10.36 -6.28
CA ALA A 144 10.62 11.77 -5.94
C ALA A 144 10.01 12.57 -7.09
N ARG A 145 10.48 12.33 -8.34
CA ARG A 145 9.88 12.96 -9.53
C ARG A 145 8.42 12.52 -9.72
N LEU A 146 8.13 11.24 -9.55
CA LEU A 146 6.76 10.73 -9.66
C LEU A 146 5.84 11.33 -8.58
N VAL A 147 6.27 11.34 -7.32
CA VAL A 147 5.54 11.95 -6.20
C VAL A 147 5.24 13.42 -6.48
N THR A 148 6.24 14.20 -6.91
CA THR A 148 6.06 15.61 -7.27
C THR A 148 5.06 15.79 -8.41
N SER A 149 5.12 14.94 -9.44
CA SER A 149 4.15 14.97 -10.57
C SER A 149 2.74 14.70 -10.08
N LEU A 150 2.56 13.62 -9.30
CA LEU A 150 1.25 13.21 -8.79
C LEU A 150 0.65 14.24 -7.82
N ARG A 151 1.47 14.90 -7.00
CA ARG A 151 1.01 16.02 -6.15
C ARG A 151 0.47 17.17 -6.99
N ARG A 152 1.15 17.52 -8.06
CA ARG A 152 0.71 18.60 -8.96
C ARG A 152 -0.57 18.21 -9.71
N GLU A 153 -0.62 16.99 -10.23
CA GLU A 153 -1.79 16.46 -10.94
C GLU A 153 -3.00 16.40 -10.00
N SER A 154 -2.84 15.88 -8.78
CA SER A 154 -3.92 15.78 -7.79
C SER A 154 -4.41 17.13 -7.29
N ALA A 155 -3.52 18.12 -7.14
CA ALA A 155 -3.90 19.47 -6.73
C ALA A 155 -4.72 20.21 -7.81
N ALA A 156 -4.64 19.80 -9.06
CA ALA A 156 -5.47 20.35 -10.14
C ALA A 156 -6.89 19.77 -10.19
N LEU A 157 -7.17 18.72 -9.42
CA LEU A 157 -8.46 18.06 -9.33
C LEU A 157 -9.18 18.47 -8.04
N ALA A 158 -10.49 18.66 -8.11
CA ALA A 158 -11.30 18.78 -6.90
C ALA A 158 -11.29 17.44 -6.16
N PHE A 159 -11.00 17.47 -4.85
CA PHE A 159 -11.08 16.26 -4.04
C PHE A 159 -12.53 15.74 -4.04
N PRO A 160 -12.77 14.46 -4.35
CA PRO A 160 -14.14 13.97 -4.45
C PRO A 160 -14.81 14.01 -3.07
N VAL A 161 -15.98 14.63 -3.03
CA VAL A 161 -16.81 14.66 -1.83
C VAL A 161 -17.69 13.42 -1.85
N SER A 162 -17.68 12.64 -0.77
CA SER A 162 -18.68 11.56 -0.62
C SER A 162 -20.06 12.18 -0.60
N PRO A 163 -21.01 11.65 -1.39
CA PRO A 163 -22.39 12.04 -1.20
C PRO A 163 -22.77 11.70 0.24
N GLU A 164 -23.11 12.73 1.01
CA GLU A 164 -23.60 12.54 2.38
C GLU A 164 -24.70 11.48 2.32
N THR A 165 -24.54 10.42 3.08
CA THR A 165 -25.64 9.54 3.44
C THR A 165 -26.65 10.42 4.16
N ARG A 166 -27.62 10.93 3.41
CA ARG A 166 -28.80 11.56 4.01
C ARG A 166 -29.46 10.54 4.94
N PRO A 167 -29.79 10.94 6.15
CA PRO A 167 -30.51 10.11 7.11
C PRO A 167 -31.85 9.64 6.59
#